data_4dd321077fb62f298f7460bed10b8938
#
_entry.id   4dd321077fb62f298f7460bed10b8938
#
_cell.length_a   1.000
_cell.length_b   1.000
_cell.length_c   1.000
_cell.angle_alpha   90.00
_cell.angle_beta   90.00
_cell.angle_gamma   90.00
#
_symmetry.space_group_name_H-M   'P 1'
#
loop_
_entity.id
_entity.type
_entity.pdbx_description
1 polymer ?
#
loop_
_entity_poly.entity_id
_entity_poly.type
_entity_poly.pdbx_seq_one_letter_code
_entity_poly.pdbx_strand_id
1 'polypeptide(L)'
;MTAGHRPHGRASRVRQVAMILVFDLGGPLVAYTLLRSGGMGTVAALIISGIFPALGIAIGALVDRRLDIIGVVVLAGLAVGTVAGLISNNARLYLVEGAVPSLVFALACLGTLRASKPLIYRFAVELLGPDTSKGRDVIGAWQYPGFRRAFRVITAAWGVAYLIEVAARLVVVETTSTGIALLFSKLVPYAFALGLSLWTLLYGEHEKKKAEQLAAAVGTLAAATADAER
;
A
#
# COMPACT_ATOMS: atom_id res chain seq x y z
N MET A 1 -22.53 -32.32 20.78
CA MET A 1 -21.88 -32.20 19.46
C MET A 1 -20.98 -30.99 19.47
N THR A 2 -19.70 -31.20 19.79
CA THR A 2 -18.67 -30.14 19.88
C THR A 2 -18.06 -29.93 18.51
N ALA A 3 -18.40 -28.82 17.84
CA ALA A 3 -17.81 -28.41 16.57
C ALA A 3 -16.35 -28.00 16.79
N GLY A 4 -15.44 -28.84 16.30
CA GLY A 4 -14.00 -28.63 16.40
C GLY A 4 -13.57 -27.34 15.67
N HIS A 5 -13.06 -26.41 16.42
CA HIS A 5 -12.45 -25.19 15.95
C HIS A 5 -11.13 -25.55 15.27
N ARG A 6 -11.10 -25.61 13.95
CA ARG A 6 -9.88 -25.85 13.18
C ARG A 6 -8.99 -24.60 13.22
N PRO A 7 -7.72 -24.68 13.64
CA PRO A 7 -6.80 -23.54 13.70
C PRO A 7 -6.21 -23.26 12.30
N HIS A 8 -7.02 -22.70 11.40
CA HIS A 8 -6.56 -22.36 10.04
C HIS A 8 -5.76 -21.06 9.95
N GLY A 9 -5.71 -20.25 11.04
CA GLY A 9 -5.12 -18.92 10.99
C GLY A 9 -3.59 -18.83 11.11
N ARG A 10 -2.92 -19.82 11.70
CA ARG A 10 -1.48 -19.73 11.98
C ARG A 10 -0.63 -20.23 10.80
N ALA A 11 -1.00 -21.33 10.20
CA ALA A 11 -0.30 -21.91 9.06
C ALA A 11 -0.40 -21.02 7.80
N SER A 12 -1.54 -20.36 7.57
CA SER A 12 -1.70 -19.42 6.44
C SER A 12 -0.85 -18.17 6.60
N ARG A 13 -0.75 -17.60 7.81
CA ARG A 13 0.12 -16.43 8.09
C ARG A 13 1.59 -16.76 7.95
N VAL A 14 2.04 -17.90 8.47
CA VAL A 14 3.44 -18.33 8.33
C VAL A 14 3.80 -18.52 6.87
N ARG A 15 2.92 -19.14 6.07
CA ARG A 15 3.11 -19.30 4.63
C ARG A 15 3.15 -17.95 3.91
N GLN A 16 2.26 -17.03 4.25
CA GLN A 16 2.21 -15.68 3.65
C GLN A 16 3.46 -14.86 3.99
N VAL A 17 3.89 -14.87 5.26
CA VAL A 17 5.14 -14.21 5.67
C VAL A 17 6.36 -14.87 5.01
N ALA A 18 6.40 -16.20 4.92
CA ALA A 18 7.47 -16.91 4.26
C ALA A 18 7.53 -16.59 2.75
N MET A 19 6.39 -16.49 2.07
CA MET A 19 6.32 -16.07 0.66
C MET A 19 6.85 -14.65 0.46
N ILE A 20 6.44 -13.69 1.29
CA ILE A 20 6.96 -12.30 1.26
C ILE A 20 8.48 -12.30 1.49
N LEU A 21 8.97 -13.00 2.52
CA LEU A 21 10.41 -13.05 2.82
C LEU A 21 11.23 -13.70 1.70
N VAL A 22 10.70 -14.72 1.04
CA VAL A 22 11.40 -15.44 -0.03
C VAL A 22 11.32 -14.71 -1.36
N PHE A 23 10.12 -14.26 -1.77
CA PHE A 23 9.91 -13.70 -3.11
C PHE A 23 10.15 -12.19 -3.17
N ASP A 24 9.85 -11.44 -2.11
CA ASP A 24 9.92 -9.97 -2.13
C ASP A 24 11.24 -9.42 -1.57
N LEU A 25 11.91 -10.17 -0.68
CA LEU A 25 13.12 -9.69 -0.03
C LEU A 25 14.33 -10.61 -0.26
N GLY A 26 14.25 -11.86 0.16
CA GLY A 26 15.39 -12.80 0.15
C GLY A 26 15.78 -13.24 -1.25
N GLY A 27 14.82 -13.65 -2.05
CA GLY A 27 15.05 -14.13 -3.42
C GLY A 27 15.72 -13.06 -4.31
N PRO A 28 15.17 -11.84 -4.41
CA PRO A 28 15.81 -10.77 -5.17
C PRO A 28 17.21 -10.43 -4.70
N LEU A 29 17.44 -10.37 -3.38
CA LEU A 29 18.74 -10.03 -2.82
C LEU A 29 19.80 -11.11 -3.12
N VAL A 30 19.46 -12.38 -2.93
CA VAL A 30 20.33 -13.50 -3.23
C VAL A 30 20.60 -13.58 -4.73
N ALA A 31 19.58 -13.45 -5.57
CA ALA A 31 19.75 -13.45 -7.02
C ALA A 31 20.65 -12.31 -7.48
N TYR A 32 20.41 -11.10 -7.00
CA TYR A 32 21.23 -9.94 -7.31
C TYR A 32 22.70 -10.16 -6.92
N THR A 33 22.98 -10.63 -5.70
CA THR A 33 24.35 -10.86 -5.23
C THR A 33 25.05 -11.94 -6.03
N LEU A 34 24.38 -13.05 -6.36
CA LEU A 34 24.95 -14.13 -7.18
C LEU A 34 25.23 -13.68 -8.61
N LEU A 35 24.32 -12.93 -9.23
CA LEU A 35 24.51 -12.42 -10.59
C LEU A 35 25.65 -11.40 -10.66
N ARG A 36 25.77 -10.56 -9.63
CA ARG A 36 26.88 -9.59 -9.53
C ARG A 36 28.23 -10.27 -9.29
N SER A 37 28.29 -11.30 -8.44
CA SER A 37 29.52 -12.06 -8.21
C SER A 37 29.93 -12.88 -9.45
N GLY A 38 28.97 -13.25 -10.31
CA GLY A 38 29.22 -13.88 -11.61
C GLY A 38 29.67 -12.92 -12.72
N GLY A 39 29.94 -11.63 -12.40
CA GLY A 39 30.43 -10.64 -13.37
C GLY A 39 29.33 -9.95 -14.19
N MET A 40 28.07 -10.18 -13.90
CA MET A 40 26.96 -9.53 -14.62
C MET A 40 26.87 -8.05 -14.29
N GLY A 41 26.54 -7.22 -15.28
CA GLY A 41 26.34 -5.76 -15.11
C GLY A 41 25.24 -5.47 -14.09
N THR A 42 25.38 -4.38 -13.34
CA THR A 42 24.45 -3.98 -12.25
C THR A 42 23.00 -3.93 -12.70
N VAL A 43 22.75 -3.33 -13.89
CA VAL A 43 21.40 -3.16 -14.43
C VAL A 43 20.77 -4.51 -14.79
N ALA A 44 21.52 -5.39 -15.48
CA ALA A 44 21.06 -6.72 -15.84
C ALA A 44 20.76 -7.56 -14.58
N ALA A 45 21.63 -7.51 -13.57
CA ALA A 45 21.43 -8.21 -12.30
C ALA A 45 20.18 -7.71 -11.57
N LEU A 46 19.90 -6.40 -11.55
CA LEU A 46 18.67 -5.82 -10.98
C LEU A 46 17.40 -6.27 -11.70
N ILE A 47 17.43 -6.27 -13.04
CA ILE A 47 16.27 -6.71 -13.84
C ILE A 47 15.95 -8.17 -13.57
N ILE A 48 16.96 -9.05 -13.60
CA ILE A 48 16.75 -10.48 -13.39
C ILE A 48 16.31 -10.75 -11.95
N SER A 49 16.88 -10.06 -10.95
CA SER A 49 16.44 -10.18 -9.57
C SER A 49 15.01 -9.67 -9.34
N GLY A 50 14.54 -8.69 -10.13
CA GLY A 50 13.16 -8.19 -10.11
C GLY A 50 12.11 -9.18 -10.64
N ILE A 51 12.52 -10.29 -11.27
CA ILE A 51 11.62 -11.37 -11.69
C ILE A 51 11.02 -12.09 -10.47
N PHE A 52 11.74 -12.17 -9.34
CA PHE A 52 11.26 -12.85 -8.13
C PHE A 52 9.96 -12.28 -7.57
N PRO A 53 9.84 -10.96 -7.30
CA PRO A 53 8.55 -10.36 -6.91
C PRO A 53 7.47 -10.57 -7.96
N ALA A 54 7.80 -10.44 -9.25
CA ALA A 54 6.84 -10.67 -10.33
C ALA A 54 6.30 -12.11 -10.35
N LEU A 55 7.17 -13.09 -10.11
CA LEU A 55 6.77 -14.50 -9.97
C LEU A 55 5.90 -14.69 -8.72
N GLY A 56 6.24 -14.09 -7.59
CA GLY A 56 5.44 -14.15 -6.36
C GLY A 56 4.01 -13.67 -6.59
N ILE A 57 3.86 -12.52 -7.26
CA ILE A 57 2.55 -11.96 -7.63
C ILE A 57 1.82 -12.86 -8.63
N ALA A 58 2.50 -13.37 -9.66
CA ALA A 58 1.90 -14.26 -10.64
C ALA A 58 1.42 -15.57 -10.02
N ILE A 59 2.22 -16.18 -9.13
CA ILE A 59 1.85 -17.39 -8.40
C ILE A 59 0.65 -17.11 -7.47
N GLY A 60 0.67 -15.99 -6.74
CA GLY A 60 -0.45 -15.57 -5.91
C GLY A 60 -1.74 -15.41 -6.71
N ALA A 61 -1.67 -14.72 -7.84
CA ALA A 61 -2.81 -14.52 -8.74
C ALA A 61 -3.36 -15.86 -9.31
N LEU A 62 -2.49 -16.81 -9.63
CA LEU A 62 -2.87 -18.14 -10.13
C LEU A 62 -3.50 -19.02 -9.03
N VAL A 63 -2.95 -18.96 -7.81
CA VAL A 63 -3.42 -19.77 -6.67
C VAL A 63 -4.75 -19.25 -6.13
N ASP A 64 -4.86 -17.93 -5.93
CA ASP A 64 -6.03 -17.32 -5.34
C ASP A 64 -7.11 -16.94 -6.37
N ARG A 65 -6.81 -17.12 -7.67
CA ARG A 65 -7.67 -16.73 -8.81
C ARG A 65 -8.22 -15.30 -8.72
N ARG A 66 -7.49 -14.42 -8.04
CA ARG A 66 -7.82 -13.01 -7.88
C ARG A 66 -6.61 -12.18 -8.25
N LEU A 67 -6.78 -11.33 -9.26
CA LEU A 67 -5.81 -10.28 -9.54
C LEU A 67 -5.90 -9.27 -8.39
N ASP A 68 -4.90 -9.28 -7.52
CA ASP A 68 -4.77 -8.27 -6.49
C ASP A 68 -4.39 -6.93 -7.14
N ILE A 69 -5.25 -5.93 -6.93
CA ILE A 69 -5.02 -4.57 -7.43
C ILE A 69 -3.69 -4.02 -6.93
N ILE A 70 -3.28 -4.40 -5.72
CA ILE A 70 -1.99 -4.01 -5.13
C ILE A 70 -0.86 -4.59 -5.98
N GLY A 71 -0.92 -5.89 -6.26
CA GLY A 71 0.06 -6.55 -7.10
C GLY A 71 0.15 -5.95 -8.50
N VAL A 72 -0.99 -5.61 -9.11
CA VAL A 72 -1.02 -4.95 -10.43
C VAL A 72 -0.38 -3.55 -10.38
N VAL A 73 -0.68 -2.74 -9.37
CA VAL A 73 -0.08 -1.40 -9.19
C VAL A 73 1.43 -1.50 -8.96
N VAL A 74 1.87 -2.44 -8.12
CA VAL A 74 3.30 -2.67 -7.85
C VAL A 74 4.02 -3.17 -9.11
N LEU A 75 3.44 -4.14 -9.84
CA LEU A 75 4.01 -4.63 -11.09
C LEU A 75 4.08 -3.54 -12.17
N ALA A 76 3.03 -2.73 -12.31
CA ALA A 76 3.02 -1.62 -13.27
C ALA A 76 4.13 -0.61 -12.92
N GLY A 77 4.26 -0.24 -11.65
CA GLY A 77 5.32 0.64 -11.18
C GLY A 77 6.72 0.07 -11.41
N LEU A 78 6.91 -1.22 -11.12
CA LEU A 78 8.18 -1.92 -11.33
C LEU A 78 8.52 -2.04 -12.83
N ALA A 79 7.56 -2.41 -13.68
CA ALA A 79 7.76 -2.54 -15.12
C ALA A 79 8.14 -1.19 -15.75
N VAL A 80 7.41 -0.13 -15.43
CA VAL A 80 7.68 1.22 -15.93
C VAL A 80 9.04 1.71 -15.41
N GLY A 81 9.36 1.54 -14.13
CA GLY A 81 10.65 1.90 -13.55
C GLY A 81 11.82 1.13 -14.17
N THR A 82 11.63 -0.16 -14.45
CA THR A 82 12.67 -0.99 -15.11
C THR A 82 12.92 -0.58 -16.55
N VAL A 83 11.86 -0.36 -17.34
CA VAL A 83 11.98 0.10 -18.74
C VAL A 83 12.66 1.46 -18.79
N ALA A 84 12.27 2.36 -17.91
CA ALA A 84 12.87 3.69 -17.83
C ALA A 84 14.37 3.59 -17.45
N GLY A 85 14.75 2.77 -16.45
CA GLY A 85 16.13 2.54 -16.04
C GLY A 85 17.03 1.94 -17.13
N LEU A 86 16.46 1.18 -18.07
CA LEU A 86 17.18 0.63 -19.22
C LEU A 86 17.55 1.66 -20.29
N ILE A 87 16.74 2.70 -20.41
CA ILE A 87 16.89 3.75 -21.45
C ILE A 87 17.90 4.82 -20.99
N SER A 88 18.12 4.93 -19.67
CA SER A 88 18.85 6.02 -19.04
C SER A 88 20.34 5.70 -18.83
N ASN A 89 21.19 6.45 -19.53
CA ASN A 89 22.64 6.49 -19.24
C ASN A 89 23.02 7.76 -18.41
N ASN A 90 22.03 8.43 -17.80
CA ASN A 90 22.20 9.67 -17.05
C ASN A 90 21.75 9.49 -15.60
N ALA A 91 22.65 9.78 -14.63
CA ALA A 91 22.36 9.61 -13.20
C ALA A 91 21.14 10.44 -12.72
N ARG A 92 20.92 11.64 -13.26
CA ARG A 92 19.75 12.46 -12.94
C ARG A 92 18.46 11.82 -13.47
N LEU A 93 18.49 11.33 -14.70
CA LEU A 93 17.34 10.65 -15.29
C LEU A 93 16.98 9.40 -14.48
N TYR A 94 17.96 8.60 -14.02
CA TYR A 94 17.75 7.48 -13.11
C TYR A 94 17.04 7.89 -11.81
N LEU A 95 17.37 9.06 -11.23
CA LEU A 95 16.70 9.56 -10.02
C LEU A 95 15.26 10.00 -10.28
N VAL A 96 14.99 10.58 -11.44
CA VAL A 96 13.62 10.93 -11.90
C VAL A 96 12.80 9.67 -12.15
N GLU A 97 13.38 8.68 -12.79
CA GLU A 97 12.75 7.38 -13.03
C GLU A 97 12.34 6.68 -11.73
N GLY A 98 13.14 6.83 -10.66
CA GLY A 98 12.81 6.38 -9.33
C GLY A 98 11.54 7.00 -8.72
N ALA A 99 10.99 8.08 -9.30
CA ALA A 99 9.71 8.68 -8.92
C ALA A 99 8.50 7.98 -9.56
N VAL A 100 8.71 7.20 -10.61
CA VAL A 100 7.60 6.58 -11.37
C VAL A 100 6.71 5.68 -10.51
N PRO A 101 7.24 4.79 -9.64
CA PRO A 101 6.39 3.99 -8.75
C PRO A 101 5.52 4.85 -7.83
N SER A 102 6.08 5.93 -7.27
CA SER A 102 5.34 6.90 -6.44
C SER A 102 4.23 7.59 -7.23
N LEU A 103 4.53 7.99 -8.47
CA LEU A 103 3.55 8.61 -9.37
C LEU A 103 2.42 7.63 -9.72
N VAL A 104 2.75 6.40 -10.11
CA VAL A 104 1.74 5.36 -10.42
C VAL A 104 0.84 5.11 -9.21
N PHE A 105 1.41 5.00 -8.01
CA PHE A 105 0.65 4.84 -6.79
C PHE A 105 -0.25 6.04 -6.50
N ALA A 106 0.25 7.27 -6.65
CA ALA A 106 -0.53 8.49 -6.48
C ALA A 106 -1.73 8.55 -7.44
N LEU A 107 -1.48 8.27 -8.72
CA LEU A 107 -2.52 8.24 -9.75
C LEU A 107 -3.54 7.13 -9.50
N ALA A 108 -3.12 5.95 -9.04
CA ALA A 108 -4.00 4.87 -8.65
C ALA A 108 -4.89 5.25 -7.45
N CYS A 109 -4.33 5.92 -6.42
CA CYS A 109 -5.12 6.46 -5.32
C CYS A 109 -6.20 7.43 -5.83
N LEU A 110 -5.81 8.43 -6.61
CA LEU A 110 -6.73 9.45 -7.11
C LEU A 110 -7.76 8.88 -8.10
N GLY A 111 -7.35 7.99 -8.99
CA GLY A 111 -8.21 7.32 -9.94
C GLY A 111 -9.28 6.45 -9.29
N THR A 112 -8.95 5.82 -8.15
CA THR A 112 -9.89 4.97 -7.42
C THR A 112 -10.85 5.72 -6.48
N LEU A 113 -10.72 7.05 -6.33
CA LEU A 113 -11.63 7.84 -5.48
C LEU A 113 -13.10 7.75 -5.93
N ARG A 114 -13.35 7.63 -7.23
CA ARG A 114 -14.69 7.48 -7.80
C ARG A 114 -15.16 6.02 -7.83
N ALA A 115 -14.27 5.06 -7.56
CA ALA A 115 -14.62 3.66 -7.50
C ALA A 115 -15.52 3.34 -6.29
N SER A 116 -16.23 2.22 -6.36
CA SER A 116 -17.05 1.72 -5.24
C SER A 116 -16.24 1.51 -3.98
N LYS A 117 -14.98 1.10 -4.12
CA LYS A 117 -14.01 0.84 -3.02
C LYS A 117 -12.68 1.49 -3.38
N PRO A 118 -12.25 2.57 -2.69
CA PRO A 118 -10.99 3.26 -2.96
C PRO A 118 -9.77 2.40 -2.59
N LEU A 119 -8.62 2.73 -3.17
CA LEU A 119 -7.41 1.90 -3.10
C LEU A 119 -6.99 1.58 -1.66
N ILE A 120 -6.91 2.58 -0.78
CA ILE A 120 -6.46 2.37 0.62
C ILE A 120 -7.42 1.48 1.41
N TYR A 121 -8.73 1.49 1.12
CA TYR A 121 -9.66 0.52 1.71
C TYR A 121 -9.31 -0.92 1.29
N ARG A 122 -9.00 -1.14 0.01
CA ARG A 122 -8.61 -2.47 -0.49
C ARG A 122 -7.30 -2.93 0.14
N PHE A 123 -6.33 -2.02 0.28
CA PHE A 123 -5.09 -2.26 1.02
C PHE A 123 -5.35 -2.67 2.48
N ALA A 124 -6.23 -1.95 3.17
CA ALA A 124 -6.55 -2.25 4.56
C ALA A 124 -7.18 -3.65 4.71
N VAL A 125 -8.12 -4.02 3.83
CA VAL A 125 -8.76 -5.33 3.85
C VAL A 125 -7.74 -6.44 3.56
N GLU A 126 -6.87 -6.24 2.58
CA GLU A 126 -5.84 -7.22 2.20
C GLU A 126 -4.80 -7.39 3.31
N LEU A 127 -4.29 -6.29 3.87
CA LEU A 127 -3.30 -6.29 4.95
C LEU A 127 -3.83 -6.95 6.24
N LEU A 128 -5.09 -6.71 6.58
CA LEU A 128 -5.72 -7.31 7.75
C LEU A 128 -6.11 -8.77 7.51
N GLY A 129 -6.23 -9.19 6.24
CA GLY A 129 -6.72 -10.48 5.81
C GLY A 129 -8.26 -10.55 5.85
N PRO A 130 -8.93 -10.74 4.70
CA PRO A 130 -10.39 -10.69 4.59
C PRO A 130 -11.08 -11.75 5.47
N ASP A 131 -10.40 -12.87 5.74
CA ASP A 131 -10.91 -13.98 6.55
C ASP A 131 -10.65 -13.84 8.06
N THR A 132 -9.95 -12.79 8.49
CA THR A 132 -9.72 -12.50 9.90
C THR A 132 -10.91 -11.77 10.51
N SER A 133 -11.03 -11.77 11.86
CA SER A 133 -12.05 -10.97 12.56
C SER A 133 -11.94 -9.49 12.18
N LYS A 134 -10.72 -8.93 12.23
CA LYS A 134 -10.46 -7.52 11.88
C LYS A 134 -10.79 -7.18 10.43
N GLY A 135 -10.45 -8.08 9.48
CA GLY A 135 -10.80 -7.89 8.07
C GLY A 135 -12.31 -7.90 7.85
N ARG A 136 -13.03 -8.84 8.48
CA ARG A 136 -14.51 -8.88 8.44
C ARG A 136 -15.15 -7.63 9.05
N ASP A 137 -14.59 -7.11 10.15
CA ASP A 137 -15.08 -5.87 10.79
C ASP A 137 -14.94 -4.68 9.83
N VAL A 138 -13.80 -4.54 9.14
CA VAL A 138 -13.58 -3.50 8.12
C VAL A 138 -14.53 -3.67 6.93
N ILE A 139 -14.74 -4.91 6.48
CA ILE A 139 -15.68 -5.20 5.38
C ILE A 139 -17.12 -4.86 5.81
N GLY A 140 -17.52 -5.26 7.01
CA GLY A 140 -18.85 -4.95 7.56
C GLY A 140 -19.07 -3.46 7.77
N ALA A 141 -18.04 -2.73 8.19
CA ALA A 141 -18.12 -1.28 8.40
C ALA A 141 -18.33 -0.49 7.09
N TRP A 142 -18.13 -1.11 5.93
CA TRP A 142 -18.36 -0.44 4.63
C TRP A 142 -19.82 -0.01 4.39
N GLN A 143 -20.77 -0.60 5.09
CA GLN A 143 -22.18 -0.19 5.03
C GLN A 143 -22.40 1.25 5.55
N TYR A 144 -21.55 1.73 6.48
CA TYR A 144 -21.70 3.04 7.09
C TYR A 144 -21.15 4.17 6.21
N PRO A 145 -21.96 5.23 5.90
CA PRO A 145 -21.53 6.33 5.03
C PRO A 145 -20.30 7.09 5.55
N GLY A 146 -20.20 7.29 6.87
CA GLY A 146 -19.06 7.94 7.53
C GLY A 146 -17.75 7.18 7.29
N PHE A 147 -17.79 5.87 7.42
CA PHE A 147 -16.63 5.00 7.17
C PHE A 147 -16.16 5.07 5.70
N ARG A 148 -17.10 5.05 4.75
CA ARG A 148 -16.79 5.22 3.31
C ARG A 148 -16.16 6.57 3.02
N ARG A 149 -16.68 7.65 3.67
CA ARG A 149 -16.11 8.99 3.53
C ARG A 149 -14.69 9.06 4.10
N ALA A 150 -14.45 8.49 5.27
CA ALA A 150 -13.13 8.46 5.89
C ALA A 150 -12.10 7.78 4.97
N PHE A 151 -12.41 6.62 4.40
CA PHE A 151 -11.49 5.94 3.46
C PHE A 151 -11.26 6.71 2.15
N ARG A 152 -12.25 7.46 1.66
CA ARG A 152 -12.04 8.35 0.51
C ARG A 152 -11.12 9.51 0.85
N VAL A 153 -11.27 10.13 2.03
CA VAL A 153 -10.37 11.19 2.51
C VAL A 153 -8.95 10.65 2.67
N ILE A 154 -8.79 9.50 3.31
CA ILE A 154 -7.48 8.85 3.47
C ILE A 154 -6.85 8.59 2.09
N THR A 155 -7.59 7.98 1.16
CA THR A 155 -7.08 7.69 -0.19
C THR A 155 -6.69 8.96 -0.95
N ALA A 156 -7.48 10.03 -0.82
CA ALA A 156 -7.15 11.33 -1.43
C ALA A 156 -5.88 11.93 -0.81
N ALA A 157 -5.75 11.89 0.51
CA ALA A 157 -4.57 12.39 1.21
C ALA A 157 -3.29 11.64 0.79
N TRP A 158 -3.35 10.30 0.69
CA TRP A 158 -2.25 9.49 0.19
C TRP A 158 -1.89 9.85 -1.26
N GLY A 159 -2.88 9.97 -2.14
CA GLY A 159 -2.66 10.34 -3.54
C GLY A 159 -2.03 11.72 -3.69
N VAL A 160 -2.56 12.72 -2.99
CA VAL A 160 -2.03 14.10 -3.04
C VAL A 160 -0.62 14.17 -2.44
N ALA A 161 -0.39 13.52 -1.28
CA ALA A 161 0.91 13.52 -0.63
C ALA A 161 2.01 12.91 -1.51
N TYR A 162 1.71 11.78 -2.18
CA TYR A 162 2.69 11.20 -3.11
C TYR A 162 2.87 12.02 -4.40
N LEU A 163 1.88 12.77 -4.87
CA LEU A 163 2.10 13.76 -5.93
C LEU A 163 3.04 14.88 -5.49
N ILE A 164 2.87 15.37 -4.25
CA ILE A 164 3.77 16.36 -3.67
C ILE A 164 5.19 15.79 -3.53
N GLU A 165 5.32 14.55 -3.09
CA GLU A 165 6.61 13.83 -3.00
C GLU A 165 7.30 13.77 -4.36
N VAL A 166 6.58 13.36 -5.40
CA VAL A 166 7.11 13.30 -6.78
C VAL A 166 7.55 14.70 -7.26
N ALA A 167 6.72 15.73 -7.07
CA ALA A 167 7.06 17.09 -7.45
C ALA A 167 8.30 17.60 -6.71
N ALA A 168 8.36 17.38 -5.38
CA ALA A 168 9.52 17.74 -4.57
C ALA A 168 10.80 17.02 -5.02
N ARG A 169 10.70 15.72 -5.37
CA ARG A 169 11.83 14.95 -5.90
C ARG A 169 12.34 15.52 -7.21
N LEU A 170 11.46 15.87 -8.15
CA LEU A 170 11.85 16.48 -9.41
C LEU A 170 12.61 17.80 -9.18
N VAL A 171 12.08 18.66 -8.30
CA VAL A 171 12.76 19.91 -7.94
C VAL A 171 14.15 19.64 -7.34
N VAL A 172 14.26 18.72 -6.38
CA VAL A 172 15.52 18.40 -5.72
C VAL A 172 16.54 17.81 -6.70
N VAL A 173 16.12 16.93 -7.61
CA VAL A 173 17.01 16.35 -8.64
C VAL A 173 17.57 17.43 -9.57
N GLU A 174 16.77 18.44 -9.92
CA GLU A 174 17.20 19.52 -10.82
C GLU A 174 18.05 20.59 -10.12
N THR A 175 17.77 20.89 -8.85
CA THR A 175 18.36 22.04 -8.15
C THR A 175 19.52 21.70 -7.22
N THR A 176 19.76 20.39 -6.91
CA THR A 176 20.79 19.99 -5.95
C THR A 176 21.87 19.10 -6.58
N SER A 177 22.90 18.79 -5.76
CA SER A 177 23.92 17.82 -6.15
C SER A 177 23.35 16.40 -6.21
N THR A 178 23.91 15.55 -7.09
CA THR A 178 23.49 14.15 -7.26
C THR A 178 23.48 13.36 -5.93
N GLY A 179 24.40 13.65 -5.01
CA GLY A 179 24.44 12.98 -3.70
C GLY A 179 23.25 13.34 -2.82
N ILE A 180 22.87 14.63 -2.75
CA ILE A 180 21.69 15.10 -2.01
C ILE A 180 20.42 14.54 -2.66
N ALA A 181 20.32 14.61 -3.98
CA ALA A 181 19.18 14.07 -4.73
C ALA A 181 19.01 12.56 -4.51
N LEU A 182 20.11 11.80 -4.43
CA LEU A 182 20.08 10.37 -4.14
C LEU A 182 19.57 10.08 -2.73
N LEU A 183 20.07 10.79 -1.70
CA LEU A 183 19.58 10.66 -0.32
C LEU A 183 18.09 11.00 -0.22
N PHE A 184 17.69 12.11 -0.81
CA PHE A 184 16.29 12.54 -0.86
C PHE A 184 15.40 11.45 -1.50
N SER A 185 15.78 10.98 -2.68
CA SER A 185 15.04 9.96 -3.43
C SER A 185 14.92 8.63 -2.69
N LYS A 186 15.87 8.29 -1.82
CA LYS A 186 15.82 7.06 -1.03
C LYS A 186 15.04 7.21 0.27
N LEU A 187 15.15 8.33 0.98
CA LEU A 187 14.61 8.49 2.33
C LEU A 187 13.19 9.04 2.34
N VAL A 188 12.90 10.00 1.46
CA VAL A 188 11.64 10.76 1.50
C VAL A 188 10.40 9.91 1.23
N PRO A 189 10.37 8.96 0.27
CA PRO A 189 9.19 8.09 0.10
C PRO A 189 8.83 7.30 1.36
N TYR A 190 9.83 6.81 2.09
CA TYR A 190 9.60 6.09 3.36
C TYR A 190 9.12 7.04 4.47
N ALA A 191 9.66 8.26 4.54
CA ALA A 191 9.19 9.26 5.48
C ALA A 191 7.73 9.63 5.22
N PHE A 192 7.34 9.81 3.95
CA PHE A 192 5.94 10.02 3.55
C PHE A 192 5.06 8.83 3.91
N ALA A 193 5.49 7.61 3.61
CA ALA A 193 4.74 6.40 3.94
C ALA A 193 4.51 6.26 5.45
N LEU A 194 5.54 6.47 6.27
CA LEU A 194 5.44 6.41 7.73
C LEU A 194 4.55 7.52 8.29
N GLY A 195 4.75 8.75 7.84
CA GLY A 195 3.96 9.90 8.26
C GLY A 195 2.48 9.74 7.91
N LEU A 196 2.17 9.32 6.68
CA LEU A 196 0.81 9.04 6.23
C LEU A 196 0.18 7.86 6.95
N SER A 197 0.96 6.80 7.25
CA SER A 197 0.46 5.67 8.02
C SER A 197 0.07 6.09 9.43
N LEU A 198 0.93 6.84 10.11
CA LEU A 198 0.64 7.38 11.44
C LEU A 198 -0.57 8.32 11.40
N TRP A 199 -0.62 9.24 10.44
CA TRP A 199 -1.78 10.12 10.26
C TRP A 199 -3.06 9.34 10.00
N THR A 200 -3.01 8.28 9.18
CA THR A 200 -4.17 7.42 8.90
C THR A 200 -4.71 6.75 10.16
N LEU A 201 -3.82 6.26 11.04
CA LEU A 201 -4.21 5.67 12.32
C LEU A 201 -4.88 6.71 13.23
N LEU A 202 -4.26 7.89 13.39
CA LEU A 202 -4.81 8.97 14.22
C LEU A 202 -6.14 9.49 13.68
N TYR A 203 -6.25 9.65 12.37
CA TYR A 203 -7.48 10.07 11.72
C TYR A 203 -8.60 9.03 11.89
N GLY A 204 -8.27 7.75 11.73
CA GLY A 204 -9.20 6.64 11.94
C GLY A 204 -9.73 6.58 13.37
N GLU A 205 -8.87 6.76 14.38
CA GLU A 205 -9.28 6.83 15.78
C GLU A 205 -10.17 8.04 16.07
N HIS A 206 -9.86 9.19 15.47
CA HIS A 206 -10.67 10.40 15.61
C HIS A 206 -12.09 10.20 15.05
N GLU A 207 -12.21 9.67 13.84
CA GLU A 207 -13.51 9.40 13.21
C GLU A 207 -14.31 8.34 13.97
N LYS A 208 -13.65 7.33 14.56
CA LYS A 208 -14.29 6.34 15.41
C LYS A 208 -14.88 6.98 16.68
N LYS A 209 -14.12 7.78 17.41
CA LYS A 209 -14.59 8.50 18.61
C LYS A 209 -15.77 9.42 18.29
N LYS A 210 -15.72 10.10 17.16
CA LYS A 210 -16.80 10.97 16.70
C LYS A 210 -18.09 10.19 16.40
N ALA A 211 -17.97 9.03 15.79
CA ALA A 211 -19.12 8.15 15.54
C ALA A 211 -19.73 7.61 16.85
N GLU A 212 -18.91 7.22 17.82
CA GLU A 212 -19.34 6.77 19.15
C GLU A 212 -20.08 7.88 19.93
N GLN A 213 -19.56 9.11 19.88
CA GLN A 213 -20.20 10.28 20.51
C GLN A 213 -21.56 10.59 19.88
N LEU A 214 -21.65 10.51 18.54
CA LEU A 214 -22.91 10.72 17.84
C LEU A 214 -23.96 9.65 18.21
N ALA A 215 -23.53 8.38 18.27
CA ALA A 215 -24.39 7.28 18.65
C ALA A 215 -24.92 7.43 20.10
N ALA A 216 -24.06 7.84 21.04
CA ALA A 216 -24.45 8.11 22.42
C ALA A 216 -25.46 9.28 22.51
N ALA A 217 -25.23 10.38 21.77
CA ALA A 217 -26.13 11.52 21.74
C ALA A 217 -27.52 11.16 21.18
N VAL A 218 -27.57 10.36 20.11
CA VAL A 218 -28.84 9.87 19.55
C VAL A 218 -29.55 8.97 20.54
N GLY A 219 -28.84 8.09 21.24
CA GLY A 219 -29.41 7.22 22.26
C GLY A 219 -30.03 7.99 23.44
N THR A 220 -29.35 9.05 23.91
CA THR A 220 -29.90 9.91 24.99
C THR A 220 -31.14 10.71 24.55
N LEU A 221 -31.15 11.21 23.32
CA LEU A 221 -32.33 11.90 22.76
C LEU A 221 -33.51 10.92 22.61
N ALA A 222 -33.29 9.72 22.11
CA ALA A 222 -34.36 8.71 22.00
C ALA A 222 -34.94 8.30 23.36
N ALA A 223 -34.12 8.20 24.40
CA ALA A 223 -34.59 7.93 25.76
C ALA A 223 -35.41 9.08 26.31
N ALA A 224 -34.96 10.35 26.11
CA ALA A 224 -35.68 11.52 26.57
C ALA A 224 -37.05 11.74 25.89
N THR A 225 -37.14 11.38 24.57
CA THR A 225 -38.43 11.43 23.84
C THR A 225 -39.39 10.35 24.32
N ALA A 226 -38.89 9.12 24.61
CA ALA A 226 -39.74 8.06 25.16
C ALA A 226 -40.27 8.34 26.56
N ASP A 227 -39.52 9.08 27.39
CA ASP A 227 -39.97 9.53 28.73
C ASP A 227 -41.01 10.69 28.64
N ALA A 228 -40.91 11.54 27.61
CA ALA A 228 -41.85 12.65 27.42
C ALA A 228 -43.24 12.21 26.89
N GLU A 229 -43.32 11.02 26.30
CA GLU A 229 -44.57 10.42 25.80
C GLU A 229 -45.30 9.56 26.84
N ARG A 230 -44.76 9.39 28.05
CA ARG A 230 -45.40 8.68 29.19
C ARG A 230 -46.05 9.61 30.19
#